data_1e8ced7db0e81b115979713b6c9aa6cb
#
_entry.id   1e8ced7db0e81b115979713b6c9aa6cb
#
_cell.length_a   1.000
_cell.length_b   1.000
_cell.length_c   1.000
_cell.angle_alpha   90.00
_cell.angle_beta   90.00
_cell.angle_gamma   90.00
#
_symmetry.space_group_name_H-M   'P 1'
#
loop_
_entity.id
_entity.type
_entity.pdbx_description
1 polymer ?
#
loop_
_entity_poly.entity_id
_entity_poly.type
_entity_poly.pdbx_seq_one_letter_code
_entity_poly.pdbx_strand_id
1 'polypeptide(L)'
;MKFSKKVLKNGLRVVVVPMKDNPTVTVLVLVEAGSKYETKNINGVSHFLEHMCFKGTLRRPKAVDISKELDALGSQYNAFTAQEYTGYYAKSDARHFRQIFDVVSDIYLNSIFPEAEMEREKGVIIEEINMYEDMPNHQVQELWMRLLYGDTPAGWSIAGTKQNILAMKQEDFVNYHRKHYLPEATVLIVAGQVTEKEVIKEVKKIFGSMKRGHKGKKIKVREAQSRPKALINFKKTDQTHFVLGVRTYDLFDKRNAALSVLAGVLGGGMSSRLFVKLREEMGVGYYVRAGNDAYTDHGFFQISVGVDNKRIEEVLKAILEECQKLKTAG
;
A
#
# COMPACT_ATOMS: atom_id res chain seq x y z
N MET A 1 17.92 16.63 -4.39
CA MET A 1 16.96 17.17 -3.40
C MET A 1 17.58 17.06 -2.01
N LYS A 2 17.58 18.13 -1.22
CA LYS A 2 18.11 18.09 0.16
C LYS A 2 16.96 17.82 1.12
N PHE A 3 17.15 16.89 2.05
CA PHE A 3 16.20 16.61 3.12
C PHE A 3 16.92 16.51 4.46
N SER A 4 16.20 16.72 5.54
CA SER A 4 16.70 16.46 6.89
C SER A 4 15.91 15.33 7.54
N LYS A 5 16.57 14.56 8.39
CA LYS A 5 15.97 13.49 9.19
C LYS A 5 16.30 13.73 10.66
N LYS A 6 15.26 13.79 11.49
CA LYS A 6 15.39 13.89 12.95
C LYS A 6 14.64 12.78 13.65
N VAL A 7 15.14 12.38 14.80
CA VAL A 7 14.46 11.44 15.70
C VAL A 7 14.16 12.17 16.98
N LEU A 8 12.89 12.20 17.39
CA LEU A 8 12.48 12.80 18.66
C LEU A 8 12.87 11.90 19.85
N LYS A 9 12.82 12.46 21.06
CA LYS A 9 13.16 11.72 22.31
C LYS A 9 12.27 10.46 22.48
N ASN A 10 11.04 10.46 21.98
CA ASN A 10 10.13 9.31 22.04
C ASN A 10 10.35 8.29 20.90
N GLY A 11 11.30 8.51 19.99
CA GLY A 11 11.61 7.59 18.89
C GLY A 11 10.92 7.93 17.57
N LEU A 12 10.01 8.91 17.51
CA LEU A 12 9.35 9.34 16.27
C LEU A 12 10.39 9.88 15.28
N ARG A 13 10.34 9.37 14.06
CA ARG A 13 11.19 9.82 12.95
C ARG A 13 10.47 10.92 12.17
N VAL A 14 11.17 12.02 11.92
CA VAL A 14 10.66 13.16 11.15
C VAL A 14 11.58 13.40 9.96
N VAL A 15 11.00 13.43 8.77
CA VAL A 15 11.69 13.78 7.51
C VAL A 15 11.12 15.08 7.00
N VAL A 16 11.97 16.08 6.76
CA VAL A 16 11.55 17.36 6.20
C VAL A 16 12.27 17.57 4.88
N VAL A 17 11.49 17.88 3.85
CA VAL A 17 11.97 18.15 2.48
C VAL A 17 11.57 19.59 2.10
N PRO A 18 12.37 20.62 2.42
CA PRO A 18 12.06 22.00 2.06
C PRO A 18 12.14 22.20 0.55
N MET A 19 11.10 22.74 -0.06
CA MET A 19 10.99 23.01 -1.49
C MET A 19 10.56 24.49 -1.69
N LYS A 20 11.53 25.40 -1.83
CA LYS A 20 11.27 26.86 -1.86
C LYS A 20 10.39 27.30 -3.02
N ASP A 21 10.55 26.65 -4.17
CA ASP A 21 9.88 27.03 -5.42
C ASP A 21 8.51 26.32 -5.62
N ASN A 22 8.08 25.54 -4.64
CA ASN A 22 6.81 24.83 -4.69
C ASN A 22 5.82 25.46 -3.71
N PRO A 23 4.74 26.13 -4.18
CA PRO A 23 3.79 26.83 -3.31
C PRO A 23 2.93 25.91 -2.45
N THR A 24 3.10 24.58 -2.57
CA THR A 24 2.31 23.61 -1.82
C THR A 24 3.12 22.94 -0.71
N VAL A 25 2.42 22.32 0.22
CA VAL A 25 2.98 21.46 1.26
C VAL A 25 2.18 20.16 1.36
N THR A 26 2.88 19.06 1.53
CA THR A 26 2.31 17.75 1.84
C THR A 26 2.74 17.34 3.23
N VAL A 27 1.78 16.92 4.04
CA VAL A 27 1.99 16.25 5.33
C VAL A 27 1.60 14.80 5.16
N LEU A 28 2.50 13.87 5.48
CA LEU A 28 2.27 12.44 5.43
C LEU A 28 2.72 11.81 6.74
N VAL A 29 1.84 11.07 7.39
CA VAL A 29 2.15 10.21 8.54
C VAL A 29 2.12 8.77 8.08
N LEU A 30 3.27 8.10 8.12
CA LEU A 30 3.39 6.67 7.84
C LEU A 30 3.56 5.90 9.14
N VAL A 31 2.85 4.81 9.28
CA VAL A 31 3.03 3.86 10.38
C VAL A 31 3.41 2.49 9.83
N GLU A 32 4.35 1.84 10.49
CA GLU A 32 4.75 0.46 10.20
C GLU A 32 3.73 -0.51 10.79
N ALA A 33 2.53 -0.50 10.19
CA ALA A 33 1.37 -1.34 10.48
C ALA A 33 0.61 -1.55 9.17
N GLY A 34 0.21 -2.77 8.88
CA GLY A 34 -0.47 -3.18 7.66
C GLY A 34 -0.82 -4.66 7.76
N SER A 35 -1.32 -5.26 6.68
CA SER A 35 -1.86 -6.63 6.73
C SER A 35 -0.85 -7.70 7.21
N LYS A 36 0.45 -7.48 7.04
CA LYS A 36 1.49 -8.39 7.57
C LYS A 36 1.66 -8.38 9.09
N TYR A 37 1.05 -7.41 9.79
CA TYR A 37 1.08 -7.32 11.26
C TYR A 37 -0.18 -7.88 11.90
N GLU A 38 -1.11 -8.38 11.10
CA GLU A 38 -2.38 -8.93 11.53
C GLU A 38 -2.29 -10.41 11.92
N THR A 39 -3.27 -10.86 12.68
CA THR A 39 -3.54 -12.28 12.89
C THR A 39 -4.72 -12.70 12.00
N LYS A 40 -4.88 -14.00 11.75
CA LYS A 40 -5.85 -14.52 10.80
C LYS A 40 -7.30 -14.09 11.10
N ASN A 41 -7.67 -14.04 12.36
CA ASN A 41 -9.02 -13.71 12.82
C ASN A 41 -9.36 -12.21 12.76
N ILE A 42 -8.35 -11.34 12.66
CA ILE A 42 -8.53 -9.90 12.47
C ILE A 42 -7.91 -9.42 11.16
N ASN A 43 -7.66 -10.30 10.21
CA ASN A 43 -7.16 -9.89 8.88
C ASN A 43 -8.17 -8.95 8.22
N GLY A 44 -7.65 -7.83 7.74
CA GLY A 44 -8.40 -6.69 7.23
C GLY A 44 -8.51 -5.51 8.21
N VAL A 45 -8.07 -5.68 9.48
CA VAL A 45 -8.20 -4.62 10.50
C VAL A 45 -7.39 -3.38 10.16
N SER A 46 -6.22 -3.49 9.53
CA SER A 46 -5.41 -2.33 9.12
C SER A 46 -6.12 -1.46 8.10
N HIS A 47 -6.70 -2.09 7.09
CA HIS A 47 -7.47 -1.42 6.05
C HIS A 47 -8.76 -0.82 6.61
N PHE A 48 -9.51 -1.59 7.39
CA PHE A 48 -10.72 -1.09 8.02
C PHE A 48 -10.44 0.06 9.01
N LEU A 49 -9.35 0.00 9.76
CA LEU A 49 -8.91 1.08 10.66
C LEU A 49 -8.56 2.35 9.88
N GLU A 50 -7.97 2.23 8.69
CA GLU A 50 -7.73 3.35 7.80
C GLU A 50 -9.05 4.10 7.51
N HIS A 51 -10.10 3.39 7.08
CA HIS A 51 -11.44 3.96 6.86
C HIS A 51 -11.97 4.63 8.14
N MET A 52 -11.86 3.93 9.27
CA MET A 52 -12.40 4.42 10.55
C MET A 52 -11.68 5.65 11.09
N CYS A 53 -10.43 5.91 10.71
CA CYS A 53 -9.73 7.14 11.09
C CYS A 53 -10.39 8.40 10.55
N PHE A 54 -11.15 8.32 9.45
CA PHE A 54 -11.92 9.44 8.90
C PHE A 54 -13.36 9.54 9.42
N LYS A 55 -13.80 8.64 10.31
CA LYS A 55 -15.19 8.59 10.80
C LYS A 55 -15.42 9.40 12.09
N GLY A 56 -14.37 9.98 12.64
CA GLY A 56 -14.45 10.91 13.77
C GLY A 56 -13.26 10.85 14.70
N THR A 57 -12.97 12.00 15.28
CA THR A 57 -11.95 12.19 16.31
C THR A 57 -12.58 12.86 17.55
N LEU A 58 -11.79 12.98 18.62
CA LEU A 58 -12.25 13.72 19.82
C LEU A 58 -12.59 15.19 19.53
N ARG A 59 -11.91 15.82 18.56
CA ARG A 59 -12.12 17.23 18.19
C ARG A 59 -13.06 17.42 16.99
N ARG A 60 -13.14 16.41 16.13
CA ARG A 60 -13.95 16.38 14.92
C ARG A 60 -14.81 15.12 14.96
N PRO A 61 -15.93 15.14 15.73
CA PRO A 61 -16.66 13.92 16.06
C PRO A 61 -17.38 13.25 14.88
N LYS A 62 -17.52 13.94 13.76
CA LYS A 62 -18.18 13.42 12.55
C LYS A 62 -17.23 13.42 11.35
N ALA A 63 -17.39 12.46 10.45
CA ALA A 63 -16.64 12.40 9.19
C ALA A 63 -16.71 13.69 8.39
N VAL A 64 -17.91 14.29 8.35
CA VAL A 64 -18.14 15.56 7.62
C VAL A 64 -17.36 16.74 8.21
N ASP A 65 -17.01 16.73 9.49
CA ASP A 65 -16.22 17.81 10.11
C ASP A 65 -14.78 17.77 9.59
N ILE A 66 -14.24 16.56 9.40
CA ILE A 66 -12.89 16.33 8.82
C ILE A 66 -12.85 16.76 7.36
N SER A 67 -13.79 16.27 6.55
CA SER A 67 -13.81 16.56 5.12
C SER A 67 -14.07 18.04 4.83
N LYS A 68 -15.03 18.67 5.49
CA LYS A 68 -15.31 20.12 5.32
C LYS A 68 -14.11 21.00 5.63
N GLU A 69 -13.34 20.68 6.68
CA GLU A 69 -12.15 21.44 7.03
C GLU A 69 -11.06 21.32 5.97
N LEU A 70 -10.81 20.08 5.46
CA LEU A 70 -9.82 19.84 4.41
C LEU A 70 -10.27 20.42 3.04
N ASP A 71 -11.54 20.28 2.69
CA ASP A 71 -12.11 20.79 1.44
C ASP A 71 -12.07 22.32 1.41
N ALA A 72 -12.38 22.99 2.53
CA ALA A 72 -12.30 24.46 2.65
C ALA A 72 -10.88 25.00 2.42
N LEU A 73 -9.84 24.18 2.61
CA LEU A 73 -8.44 24.52 2.34
C LEU A 73 -8.00 24.13 0.91
N GLY A 74 -8.90 23.62 0.06
CA GLY A 74 -8.56 23.11 -1.27
C GLY A 74 -7.57 21.95 -1.21
N SER A 75 -7.65 21.12 -0.17
CA SER A 75 -6.68 20.05 0.07
C SER A 75 -6.96 18.83 -0.79
N GLN A 76 -5.88 18.18 -1.25
CA GLN A 76 -5.91 16.79 -1.69
C GLN A 76 -5.52 15.92 -0.49
N TYR A 77 -6.40 15.03 -0.07
CA TYR A 77 -6.14 14.16 1.07
C TYR A 77 -6.65 12.75 0.80
N ASN A 78 -5.99 11.78 1.40
CA ASN A 78 -6.38 10.38 1.35
C ASN A 78 -5.59 9.59 2.40
N ALA A 79 -5.87 8.29 2.47
CA ALA A 79 -5.04 7.32 3.15
C ALA A 79 -4.81 6.10 2.26
N PHE A 80 -3.93 5.23 2.67
CA PHE A 80 -3.65 3.98 1.97
C PHE A 80 -3.08 2.95 2.94
N THR A 81 -3.49 1.70 2.76
CA THR A 81 -2.98 0.56 3.51
C THR A 81 -2.26 -0.39 2.57
N ALA A 82 -1.03 -0.75 2.94
CA ALA A 82 -0.23 -1.77 2.28
C ALA A 82 0.02 -2.95 3.24
N GLN A 83 0.78 -3.93 2.79
CA GLN A 83 1.14 -5.06 3.64
C GLN A 83 1.98 -4.67 4.87
N GLU A 84 2.89 -3.70 4.73
CA GLU A 84 3.87 -3.36 5.77
C GLU A 84 3.69 -1.99 6.38
N TYR A 85 2.81 -1.15 5.83
CA TYR A 85 2.59 0.22 6.31
C TYR A 85 1.21 0.74 5.95
N THR A 86 0.75 1.71 6.73
CA THR A 86 -0.43 2.53 6.46
C THR A 86 -0.02 4.00 6.46
N GLY A 87 -0.58 4.80 5.57
CA GLY A 87 -0.25 6.21 5.43
C GLY A 87 -1.49 7.11 5.38
N TYR A 88 -1.39 8.27 6.01
CA TYR A 88 -2.42 9.31 6.03
C TYR A 88 -1.80 10.61 5.55
N TYR A 89 -2.38 11.26 4.56
CA TYR A 89 -1.79 12.49 4.03
C TYR A 89 -2.80 13.56 3.67
N ALA A 90 -2.33 14.79 3.70
CA ALA A 90 -2.99 15.92 3.07
C ALA A 90 -1.96 16.82 2.39
N LYS A 91 -2.34 17.38 1.24
CA LYS A 91 -1.58 18.36 0.46
C LYS A 91 -2.45 19.58 0.23
N SER A 92 -1.91 20.77 0.46
CA SER A 92 -2.59 22.04 0.23
C SER A 92 -1.59 23.16 -0.10
N ASP A 93 -2.09 24.40 -0.26
CA ASP A 93 -1.24 25.60 -0.26
C ASP A 93 -0.39 25.64 1.02
N ALA A 94 0.86 26.04 0.90
CA ALA A 94 1.81 26.06 2.02
C ALA A 94 1.36 26.98 3.18
N ARG A 95 0.54 28.00 2.91
CA ARG A 95 -0.07 28.86 3.94
C ARG A 95 -0.92 28.08 4.94
N HIS A 96 -1.47 26.94 4.52
CA HIS A 96 -2.34 26.09 5.32
C HIS A 96 -1.59 24.93 6.00
N PHE A 97 -0.25 24.95 6.02
CA PHE A 97 0.55 23.88 6.61
C PHE A 97 0.05 23.45 8.00
N ARG A 98 -0.16 24.41 8.91
CA ARG A 98 -0.56 24.10 10.29
C ARG A 98 -1.94 23.49 10.37
N GLN A 99 -2.86 23.90 9.51
CA GLN A 99 -4.24 23.39 9.49
C GLN A 99 -4.26 21.95 9.00
N ILE A 100 -3.67 21.64 7.83
CA ILE A 100 -3.61 20.26 7.35
C ILE A 100 -2.78 19.35 8.28
N PHE A 101 -1.71 19.89 8.89
CA PHE A 101 -0.92 19.16 9.87
C PHE A 101 -1.75 18.80 11.11
N ASP A 102 -2.58 19.72 11.59
CA ASP A 102 -3.47 19.50 12.73
C ASP A 102 -4.53 18.42 12.40
N VAL A 103 -5.17 18.49 11.23
CA VAL A 103 -6.19 17.50 10.83
C VAL A 103 -5.58 16.11 10.67
N VAL A 104 -4.48 15.99 9.90
CA VAL A 104 -3.81 14.69 9.67
C VAL A 104 -3.29 14.08 10.98
N SER A 105 -2.78 14.92 11.87
CA SER A 105 -2.32 14.47 13.19
C SER A 105 -3.50 14.02 14.06
N ASP A 106 -4.63 14.69 13.99
CA ASP A 106 -5.82 14.38 14.78
C ASP A 106 -6.47 13.06 14.37
N ILE A 107 -6.65 12.82 13.07
CA ILE A 107 -7.14 11.53 12.57
C ILE A 107 -6.20 10.37 12.89
N TYR A 108 -4.89 10.63 12.95
CA TYR A 108 -3.89 9.62 13.29
C TYR A 108 -3.86 9.29 14.80
N LEU A 109 -3.95 10.30 15.65
CA LEU A 109 -3.74 10.17 17.09
C LEU A 109 -5.02 9.97 17.90
N ASN A 110 -6.13 10.57 17.49
CA ASN A 110 -7.31 10.81 18.31
C ASN A 110 -8.61 10.23 17.73
N SER A 111 -8.51 9.29 16.76
CA SER A 111 -9.69 8.60 16.24
C SER A 111 -10.45 7.85 17.33
N ILE A 112 -11.77 7.95 17.32
CA ILE A 112 -12.66 7.41 18.37
C ILE A 112 -13.40 6.13 17.96
N PHE A 113 -13.33 5.73 16.69
CA PHE A 113 -13.93 4.52 16.13
C PHE A 113 -15.39 4.30 16.56
N PRO A 114 -16.34 5.20 16.21
CA PRO A 114 -17.72 5.08 16.67
C PRO A 114 -18.38 3.79 16.16
N GLU A 115 -19.04 3.03 17.03
CA GLU A 115 -19.68 1.74 16.66
C GLU A 115 -20.70 1.89 15.55
N ALA A 116 -21.53 2.94 15.59
CA ALA A 116 -22.53 3.18 14.56
C ALA A 116 -21.89 3.43 13.16
N GLU A 117 -20.74 4.12 13.11
CA GLU A 117 -20.00 4.32 11.86
C GLU A 117 -19.31 3.02 11.43
N MET A 118 -18.79 2.24 12.37
CA MET A 118 -18.18 0.94 12.07
C MET A 118 -19.19 -0.02 11.42
N GLU A 119 -20.42 -0.12 11.96
CA GLU A 119 -21.45 -0.99 11.38
C GLU A 119 -21.85 -0.56 9.95
N ARG A 120 -21.89 0.76 9.68
CA ARG A 120 -22.11 1.26 8.31
C ARG A 120 -20.94 0.93 7.39
N GLU A 121 -19.72 1.09 7.87
CA GLU A 121 -18.52 0.93 7.07
C GLU A 121 -18.22 -0.53 6.74
N LYS A 122 -18.69 -1.50 7.56
CA LYS A 122 -18.66 -2.92 7.22
C LYS A 122 -19.28 -3.18 5.85
N GLY A 123 -20.45 -2.56 5.58
CA GLY A 123 -21.11 -2.66 4.28
C GLY A 123 -20.27 -2.10 3.14
N VAL A 124 -19.65 -0.94 3.34
CA VAL A 124 -18.77 -0.28 2.34
C VAL A 124 -17.59 -1.19 1.99
N ILE A 125 -16.90 -1.73 2.99
CA ILE A 125 -15.73 -2.59 2.78
C ILE A 125 -16.13 -3.91 2.11
N ILE A 126 -17.30 -4.48 2.45
CA ILE A 126 -17.80 -5.68 1.78
C ILE A 126 -18.06 -5.41 0.30
N GLU A 127 -18.64 -4.26 -0.04
CA GLU A 127 -18.83 -3.87 -1.44
C GLU A 127 -17.50 -3.62 -2.16
N GLU A 128 -16.52 -3.07 -1.49
CA GLU A 128 -15.16 -2.94 -2.03
C GLU A 128 -14.50 -4.31 -2.29
N ILE A 129 -14.65 -5.27 -1.38
CA ILE A 129 -14.21 -6.66 -1.58
C ILE A 129 -14.93 -7.28 -2.79
N ASN A 130 -16.27 -7.10 -2.92
CA ASN A 130 -17.03 -7.56 -4.06
C ASN A 130 -16.50 -6.96 -5.37
N MET A 131 -16.27 -5.66 -5.39
CA MET A 131 -15.72 -4.96 -6.55
C MET A 131 -14.36 -5.54 -6.97
N TYR A 132 -13.44 -5.79 -6.05
CA TYR A 132 -12.15 -6.40 -6.36
C TYR A 132 -12.28 -7.86 -6.82
N GLU A 133 -13.19 -8.62 -6.22
CA GLU A 133 -13.50 -9.98 -6.68
C GLU A 133 -14.06 -9.98 -8.12
N ASP A 134 -14.80 -8.93 -8.52
CA ASP A 134 -15.36 -8.79 -9.86
C ASP A 134 -14.37 -8.24 -10.90
N MET A 135 -13.25 -7.73 -10.49
CA MET A 135 -12.18 -7.22 -11.35
C MET A 135 -11.08 -8.29 -11.57
N PRO A 136 -11.07 -9.04 -12.69
CA PRO A 136 -10.16 -10.17 -12.87
C PRO A 136 -8.67 -9.78 -12.82
N ASN A 137 -8.34 -8.57 -13.26
CA ASN A 137 -6.97 -8.02 -13.20
C ASN A 137 -6.51 -7.72 -11.76
N HIS A 138 -7.43 -7.44 -10.83
CA HIS A 138 -7.15 -7.32 -9.39
C HIS A 138 -7.10 -8.70 -8.74
N GLN A 139 -8.09 -9.53 -9.00
CA GLN A 139 -8.19 -10.85 -8.40
C GLN A 139 -6.97 -11.72 -8.70
N VAL A 140 -6.42 -11.64 -9.91
CA VAL A 140 -5.20 -12.40 -10.26
C VAL A 140 -3.98 -11.99 -9.42
N GLN A 141 -3.90 -10.72 -8.99
CA GLN A 141 -2.81 -10.26 -8.11
C GLN A 141 -2.97 -10.83 -6.67
N GLU A 142 -4.18 -10.91 -6.16
CA GLU A 142 -4.43 -11.57 -4.87
C GLU A 142 -4.13 -13.07 -4.93
N LEU A 143 -4.53 -13.74 -6.01
CA LEU A 143 -4.20 -15.15 -6.24
C LEU A 143 -2.69 -15.36 -6.37
N TRP A 144 -1.96 -14.42 -6.97
CA TRP A 144 -0.51 -14.42 -7.05
C TRP A 144 0.13 -14.36 -5.67
N MET A 145 -0.30 -13.44 -4.81
CA MET A 145 0.19 -13.35 -3.43
C MET A 145 -0.09 -14.63 -2.63
N ARG A 146 -1.30 -15.19 -2.79
CA ARG A 146 -1.68 -16.45 -2.17
C ARG A 146 -0.85 -17.63 -2.70
N LEU A 147 -0.54 -17.67 -4.00
CA LEU A 147 0.32 -18.71 -4.60
C LEU A 147 1.74 -18.65 -4.03
N LEU A 148 2.29 -17.44 -3.89
CA LEU A 148 3.64 -17.23 -3.37
C LEU A 148 3.75 -17.54 -1.88
N TYR A 149 2.83 -17.03 -1.06
CA TYR A 149 3.02 -16.96 0.40
C TYR A 149 2.01 -17.81 1.18
N GLY A 150 1.02 -18.40 0.51
CA GLY A 150 0.06 -19.34 1.12
C GLY A 150 -0.81 -18.68 2.22
N ASP A 151 -1.17 -19.48 3.23
CA ASP A 151 -1.98 -19.03 4.36
C ASP A 151 -1.09 -18.34 5.43
N THR A 152 -0.45 -17.27 5.04
CA THR A 152 0.35 -16.40 5.91
C THR A 152 -0.06 -14.93 5.69
N PRO A 153 0.28 -14.01 6.62
CA PRO A 153 -0.04 -12.60 6.46
C PRO A 153 0.47 -11.96 5.15
N ALA A 154 1.53 -12.47 4.56
CA ALA A 154 2.03 -12.01 3.26
C ALA A 154 1.19 -12.49 2.07
N GLY A 155 0.41 -13.55 2.24
CA GLY A 155 -0.44 -14.13 1.22
C GLY A 155 -1.94 -13.80 1.40
N TRP A 156 -2.31 -13.12 2.49
CA TRP A 156 -3.70 -12.71 2.73
C TRP A 156 -4.05 -11.42 1.99
N SER A 157 -5.36 -11.23 1.69
CA SER A 157 -5.85 -9.96 1.18
C SER A 157 -5.68 -8.85 2.21
N ILE A 158 -5.32 -7.66 1.75
CA ILE A 158 -5.21 -6.45 2.61
C ILE A 158 -6.59 -6.05 3.13
N ALA A 159 -7.63 -6.19 2.30
CA ALA A 159 -9.01 -5.90 2.70
C ALA A 159 -9.60 -6.94 3.68
N GLY A 160 -8.91 -8.06 3.88
CA GLY A 160 -9.39 -9.15 4.72
C GLY A 160 -10.42 -10.03 4.02
N THR A 161 -11.22 -10.74 4.83
CA THR A 161 -12.34 -11.55 4.37
C THR A 161 -13.66 -10.95 4.84
N LYS A 162 -14.74 -11.12 4.07
CA LYS A 162 -16.10 -10.69 4.45
C LYS A 162 -16.49 -11.19 5.85
N GLN A 163 -16.11 -12.44 6.17
CA GLN A 163 -16.37 -13.02 7.48
C GLN A 163 -15.64 -12.26 8.60
N ASN A 164 -14.35 -11.92 8.43
CA ASN A 164 -13.61 -11.17 9.42
C ASN A 164 -14.18 -9.76 9.59
N ILE A 165 -14.48 -9.07 8.47
CA ILE A 165 -15.03 -7.71 8.50
C ILE A 165 -16.34 -7.67 9.30
N LEU A 166 -17.24 -8.62 9.07
CA LEU A 166 -18.50 -8.72 9.82
C LEU A 166 -18.30 -9.01 11.31
N ALA A 167 -17.30 -9.82 11.65
CA ALA A 167 -17.02 -10.23 13.03
C ALA A 167 -16.27 -9.17 13.86
N MET A 168 -15.59 -8.20 13.22
CA MET A 168 -14.80 -7.18 13.92
C MET A 168 -15.65 -6.31 14.83
N LYS A 169 -15.07 -5.98 16.00
CA LYS A 169 -15.65 -5.12 17.04
C LYS A 169 -14.78 -3.89 17.25
N GLN A 170 -15.35 -2.85 17.83
CA GLN A 170 -14.63 -1.62 18.17
C GLN A 170 -13.34 -1.89 18.95
N GLU A 171 -13.38 -2.87 19.85
CA GLU A 171 -12.22 -3.26 20.67
C GLU A 171 -11.03 -3.72 19.81
N ASP A 172 -11.25 -4.39 18.68
CA ASP A 172 -10.19 -4.84 17.77
C ASP A 172 -9.42 -3.64 17.21
N PHE A 173 -10.13 -2.57 16.84
CA PHE A 173 -9.52 -1.33 16.34
C PHE A 173 -8.72 -0.62 17.43
N VAL A 174 -9.32 -0.44 18.62
CA VAL A 174 -8.66 0.20 19.74
C VAL A 174 -7.38 -0.54 20.14
N ASN A 175 -7.45 -1.87 20.20
CA ASN A 175 -6.30 -2.70 20.56
C ASN A 175 -5.23 -2.69 19.47
N TYR A 176 -5.63 -2.77 18.19
CA TYR A 176 -4.70 -2.72 17.05
C TYR A 176 -4.01 -1.35 16.97
N HIS A 177 -4.78 -0.25 17.07
CA HIS A 177 -4.23 1.11 17.07
C HIS A 177 -3.25 1.31 18.23
N ARG A 178 -3.64 0.97 19.46
CA ARG A 178 -2.76 1.09 20.63
C ARG A 178 -1.47 0.30 20.52
N LYS A 179 -1.53 -0.88 19.91
CA LYS A 179 -0.40 -1.80 19.76
C LYS A 179 0.59 -1.36 18.67
N HIS A 180 0.09 -0.78 17.57
CA HIS A 180 0.91 -0.54 16.38
C HIS A 180 1.19 0.94 16.09
N TYR A 181 0.31 1.87 16.50
CA TYR A 181 0.48 3.30 16.23
C TYR A 181 1.36 3.95 17.31
N LEU A 182 2.63 3.57 17.29
CA LEU A 182 3.65 3.96 18.25
C LEU A 182 4.67 4.91 17.60
N PRO A 183 5.31 5.81 18.37
CA PRO A 183 6.28 6.74 17.82
C PRO A 183 7.46 6.04 17.12
N GLU A 184 7.93 4.91 17.64
CA GLU A 184 9.02 4.13 17.03
C GLU A 184 8.62 3.46 15.71
N ALA A 185 7.32 3.20 15.52
CA ALA A 185 6.77 2.66 14.27
C ALA A 185 6.40 3.77 13.27
N THR A 186 6.43 5.04 13.67
CA THR A 186 5.92 6.17 12.90
C THR A 186 7.04 6.96 12.23
N VAL A 187 6.78 7.35 10.98
CA VAL A 187 7.58 8.34 10.24
C VAL A 187 6.65 9.46 9.80
N LEU A 188 6.94 10.67 10.22
CA LEU A 188 6.25 11.86 9.77
C LEU A 188 7.09 12.54 8.69
N ILE A 189 6.49 12.79 7.54
CA ILE A 189 7.14 13.38 6.37
C ILE A 189 6.42 14.68 6.02
N VAL A 190 7.17 15.77 5.92
CA VAL A 190 6.65 17.05 5.44
C VAL A 190 7.50 17.53 4.27
N ALA A 191 6.87 17.69 3.12
CA ALA A 191 7.53 18.13 1.89
C ALA A 191 6.82 19.34 1.28
N GLY A 192 7.56 20.39 0.92
CA GLY A 192 7.00 21.60 0.31
C GLY A 192 7.62 22.88 0.83
N GLN A 193 6.88 24.00 0.70
CA GLN A 193 7.35 25.31 1.13
C GLN A 193 7.23 25.47 2.65
N VAL A 194 8.12 24.83 3.37
CA VAL A 194 8.24 24.87 4.84
C VAL A 194 9.68 24.96 5.28
N THR A 195 9.89 25.36 6.52
CA THR A 195 11.19 25.31 7.16
C THR A 195 11.28 24.14 8.14
N GLU A 196 12.46 23.54 8.27
CA GLU A 196 12.69 22.47 9.24
C GLU A 196 12.32 22.91 10.68
N LYS A 197 12.70 24.16 11.05
CA LYS A 197 12.43 24.72 12.37
C LYS A 197 10.93 24.76 12.69
N GLU A 198 10.11 25.19 11.73
CA GLU A 198 8.66 25.24 11.87
C GLU A 198 8.06 23.84 12.00
N VAL A 199 8.41 22.93 11.10
CA VAL A 199 7.92 21.54 11.14
C VAL A 199 8.25 20.87 12.46
N ILE A 200 9.52 20.94 12.90
CA ILE A 200 9.95 20.30 14.15
C ILE A 200 9.24 20.89 15.38
N LYS A 201 8.93 22.21 15.35
CA LYS A 201 8.15 22.84 16.42
C LYS A 201 6.75 22.26 16.52
N GLU A 202 6.01 22.17 15.40
CA GLU A 202 4.65 21.62 15.39
C GLU A 202 4.64 20.12 15.73
N VAL A 203 5.59 19.36 15.18
CA VAL A 203 5.73 17.92 15.50
C VAL A 203 5.98 17.70 17.00
N LYS A 204 6.87 18.44 17.64
CA LYS A 204 7.12 18.34 19.08
C LYS A 204 5.89 18.67 19.90
N LYS A 205 5.11 19.66 19.48
CA LYS A 205 3.88 20.09 20.16
C LYS A 205 2.83 18.99 20.16
N ILE A 206 2.62 18.32 19.04
CA ILE A 206 1.51 17.35 18.85
C ILE A 206 1.96 15.93 19.17
N PHE A 207 3.08 15.49 18.62
CA PHE A 207 3.56 14.10 18.74
C PHE A 207 4.54 13.87 19.90
N GLY A 208 4.98 14.94 20.55
CA GLY A 208 5.98 14.83 21.64
C GLY A 208 5.51 14.06 22.85
N SER A 209 4.18 14.04 23.11
CA SER A 209 3.55 13.34 24.22
C SER A 209 3.22 11.87 23.95
N MET A 210 3.39 11.39 22.71
CA MET A 210 3.17 9.98 22.40
C MET A 210 4.05 9.09 23.28
N LYS A 211 3.40 8.15 23.97
CA LYS A 211 4.10 7.20 24.82
C LYS A 211 4.87 6.19 23.99
N ARG A 212 6.09 5.88 24.41
CA ARG A 212 6.88 4.78 23.85
C ARG A 212 6.20 3.44 24.10
N GLY A 213 6.46 2.49 23.22
CA GLY A 213 5.98 1.13 23.35
C GLY A 213 6.87 0.16 22.59
N HIS A 214 6.58 -1.12 22.72
CA HIS A 214 7.28 -2.12 21.96
C HIS A 214 6.59 -2.32 20.61
N LYS A 215 7.27 -1.90 19.54
CA LYS A 215 6.83 -2.08 18.17
C LYS A 215 6.44 -3.55 17.90
N GLY A 216 5.26 -3.76 17.34
CA GLY A 216 4.81 -5.08 16.89
C GLY A 216 5.77 -5.70 15.89
N LYS A 217 5.89 -7.01 15.92
CA LYS A 217 6.68 -7.77 14.94
C LYS A 217 5.74 -8.44 13.95
N LYS A 218 6.11 -8.40 12.67
CA LYS A 218 5.46 -9.19 11.63
C LYS A 218 6.08 -10.59 11.55
N ILE A 219 5.30 -11.54 11.06
CA ILE A 219 5.80 -12.89 10.77
C ILE A 219 6.70 -12.80 9.53
N LYS A 220 7.94 -13.26 9.66
CA LYS A 220 8.86 -13.33 8.54
C LYS A 220 8.39 -14.33 7.51
N VAL A 221 8.48 -13.96 6.24
CA VAL A 221 8.26 -14.89 5.13
C VAL A 221 9.37 -15.94 5.10
N ARG A 222 8.96 -17.20 4.98
CA ARG A 222 9.87 -18.34 4.78
C ARG A 222 9.59 -18.90 3.39
N GLU A 223 10.59 -18.89 2.55
CA GLU A 223 10.49 -19.37 1.17
C GLU A 223 11.13 -20.75 1.05
N ALA A 224 10.36 -21.72 0.56
CA ALA A 224 10.80 -23.09 0.41
C ALA A 224 10.20 -23.74 -0.86
N GLN A 225 10.29 -23.04 -1.98
CA GLN A 225 9.77 -23.55 -3.25
C GLN A 225 10.87 -24.24 -4.04
N SER A 226 10.71 -25.54 -4.33
CA SER A 226 11.68 -26.38 -5.08
C SER A 226 11.27 -26.63 -6.54
N ARG A 227 10.00 -26.34 -6.92
CA ARG A 227 9.48 -26.57 -8.27
C ARG A 227 8.46 -25.50 -8.65
N PRO A 228 8.23 -25.27 -9.95
CA PRO A 228 7.15 -24.36 -10.41
C PRO A 228 5.80 -24.75 -9.80
N LYS A 229 4.99 -23.74 -9.49
CA LYS A 229 3.62 -23.90 -9.00
C LYS A 229 2.67 -23.09 -9.87
N ALA A 230 1.46 -23.57 -10.05
CA ALA A 230 0.37 -22.87 -10.69
C ALA A 230 -0.87 -22.89 -9.80
N LEU A 231 -1.63 -21.80 -9.85
CA LEU A 231 -2.96 -21.68 -9.24
C LEU A 231 -3.90 -21.21 -10.34
N ILE A 232 -4.97 -21.96 -10.56
CA ILE A 232 -5.99 -21.66 -11.57
C ILE A 232 -7.28 -21.38 -10.84
N ASN A 233 -7.86 -20.21 -11.13
CA ASN A 233 -9.21 -19.85 -10.69
C ASN A 233 -10.09 -19.66 -11.91
N PHE A 234 -11.14 -20.45 -12.02
CA PHE A 234 -12.07 -20.36 -13.15
C PHE A 234 -13.15 -19.31 -12.86
N LYS A 235 -13.24 -18.33 -13.77
CA LYS A 235 -14.34 -17.36 -13.81
C LYS A 235 -14.80 -17.21 -15.27
N LYS A 236 -16.09 -17.20 -15.52
CA LYS A 236 -16.64 -17.00 -16.87
C LYS A 236 -16.43 -15.54 -17.28
N THR A 237 -15.41 -15.30 -18.08
CA THR A 237 -15.03 -13.98 -18.60
C THR A 237 -14.57 -14.09 -20.06
N ASP A 238 -14.57 -12.99 -20.79
CA ASP A 238 -14.09 -12.93 -22.18
C ASP A 238 -12.56 -12.94 -22.29
N GLN A 239 -11.88 -12.74 -21.16
CA GLN A 239 -10.42 -12.65 -21.10
C GLN A 239 -9.87 -13.53 -19.98
N THR A 240 -8.69 -14.08 -20.23
CA THR A 240 -7.87 -14.68 -19.17
C THR A 240 -6.85 -13.67 -18.68
N HIS A 241 -6.80 -13.50 -17.37
CA HIS A 241 -5.76 -12.71 -16.70
C HIS A 241 -4.81 -13.65 -15.99
N PHE A 242 -3.52 -13.50 -16.23
CA PHE A 242 -2.53 -14.33 -15.54
C PHE A 242 -1.31 -13.52 -15.10
N VAL A 243 -0.64 -14.05 -14.10
CA VAL A 243 0.65 -13.58 -13.61
C VAL A 243 1.66 -14.69 -13.73
N LEU A 244 2.78 -14.40 -14.36
CA LEU A 244 3.96 -15.24 -14.41
C LEU A 244 5.08 -14.53 -13.67
N GLY A 245 5.78 -15.22 -12.77
CA GLY A 245 6.88 -14.55 -12.06
C GLY A 245 7.71 -15.48 -11.21
N VAL A 246 8.65 -14.87 -10.51
CA VAL A 246 9.62 -15.53 -9.64
C VAL A 246 9.81 -14.75 -8.35
N ARG A 247 10.20 -15.43 -7.28
CA ARG A 247 10.64 -14.79 -6.04
C ARG A 247 11.95 -14.07 -6.28
N THR A 248 12.12 -12.93 -5.62
CA THR A 248 13.32 -12.12 -5.71
C THR A 248 13.81 -11.69 -4.33
N TYR A 249 14.48 -10.57 -4.25
CA TYR A 249 15.20 -10.10 -3.09
C TYR A 249 14.33 -9.18 -2.22
N ASP A 250 14.70 -9.05 -0.94
CA ASP A 250 14.10 -8.05 -0.07
C ASP A 250 14.48 -6.62 -0.47
N LEU A 251 13.79 -5.64 0.10
CA LEU A 251 13.92 -4.21 -0.21
C LEU A 251 15.35 -3.66 -0.10
N PHE A 252 16.18 -4.26 0.74
CA PHE A 252 17.53 -3.76 1.05
C PHE A 252 18.60 -4.33 0.13
N ASP A 253 18.25 -5.28 -0.73
CA ASP A 253 19.19 -5.90 -1.66
C ASP A 253 19.51 -4.96 -2.83
N LYS A 254 20.78 -4.74 -3.09
CA LYS A 254 21.27 -3.85 -4.15
C LYS A 254 20.84 -4.28 -5.56
N ARG A 255 20.54 -5.57 -5.76
CA ARG A 255 20.08 -6.13 -7.04
C ARG A 255 18.70 -5.65 -7.45
N ASN A 256 17.91 -5.08 -6.54
CA ASN A 256 16.61 -4.48 -6.88
C ASN A 256 16.70 -3.38 -7.93
N ALA A 257 17.80 -2.63 -7.98
CA ALA A 257 18.01 -1.62 -9.04
C ALA A 257 18.06 -2.27 -10.43
N ALA A 258 18.75 -3.40 -10.57
CA ALA A 258 18.80 -4.15 -11.83
C ALA A 258 17.45 -4.76 -12.20
N LEU A 259 16.71 -5.30 -11.19
CA LEU A 259 15.36 -5.83 -11.41
C LEU A 259 14.37 -4.74 -11.84
N SER A 260 14.49 -3.52 -11.31
CA SER A 260 13.66 -2.38 -11.74
C SER A 260 13.94 -1.98 -13.19
N VAL A 261 15.22 -2.01 -13.62
CA VAL A 261 15.58 -1.79 -15.01
C VAL A 261 15.03 -2.92 -15.90
N LEU A 262 15.18 -4.17 -15.49
CA LEU A 262 14.62 -5.34 -16.19
C LEU A 262 13.10 -5.22 -16.36
N ALA A 263 12.38 -4.81 -15.31
CA ALA A 263 10.95 -4.56 -15.36
C ALA A 263 10.61 -3.48 -16.41
N GLY A 264 11.38 -2.37 -16.43
CA GLY A 264 11.22 -1.31 -17.42
C GLY A 264 11.43 -1.80 -18.86
N VAL A 265 12.48 -2.57 -19.09
CA VAL A 265 12.78 -3.15 -20.42
C VAL A 265 11.69 -4.13 -20.87
N LEU A 266 11.20 -4.98 -19.98
CA LEU A 266 10.21 -6.00 -20.33
C LEU A 266 8.79 -5.43 -20.48
N GLY A 267 8.33 -4.58 -19.56
CA GLY A 267 6.92 -4.17 -19.53
C GLY A 267 6.65 -2.79 -18.93
N GLY A 268 7.65 -1.87 -18.93
CA GLY A 268 7.55 -0.56 -18.29
C GLY A 268 6.91 0.54 -19.15
N GLY A 269 6.49 0.26 -20.38
CA GLY A 269 5.88 1.26 -21.26
C GLY A 269 5.60 0.72 -22.66
N MET A 270 5.07 1.57 -23.54
CA MET A 270 4.65 1.18 -24.91
C MET A 270 5.80 0.72 -25.79
N SER A 271 7.02 1.16 -25.55
CA SER A 271 8.23 0.72 -26.26
C SER A 271 8.92 -0.49 -25.61
N SER A 272 8.36 -1.04 -24.55
CA SER A 272 8.92 -2.21 -23.88
C SER A 272 8.75 -3.48 -24.72
N ARG A 273 9.67 -4.43 -24.54
CA ARG A 273 9.74 -5.64 -25.37
C ARG A 273 8.43 -6.42 -25.42
N LEU A 274 7.82 -6.66 -24.27
CA LEU A 274 6.55 -7.41 -24.20
C LEU A 274 5.38 -6.62 -24.75
N PHE A 275 5.36 -5.29 -24.60
CA PHE A 275 4.31 -4.48 -25.19
C PHE A 275 4.38 -4.54 -26.72
N VAL A 276 5.57 -4.31 -27.32
CA VAL A 276 5.77 -4.42 -28.75
C VAL A 276 5.43 -5.83 -29.24
N LYS A 277 5.97 -6.87 -28.59
CA LYS A 277 5.74 -8.25 -29.00
C LYS A 277 4.27 -8.65 -28.95
N LEU A 278 3.61 -8.46 -27.81
CA LEU A 278 2.26 -8.95 -27.60
C LEU A 278 1.19 -8.04 -28.21
N ARG A 279 1.39 -6.73 -28.18
CA ARG A 279 0.36 -5.80 -28.62
C ARG A 279 0.54 -5.37 -30.08
N GLU A 280 1.76 -4.98 -30.48
CA GLU A 280 2.00 -4.47 -31.85
C GLU A 280 2.16 -5.60 -32.86
N GLU A 281 2.98 -6.62 -32.56
CA GLU A 281 3.25 -7.69 -33.50
C GLU A 281 2.15 -8.78 -33.50
N MET A 282 1.69 -9.20 -32.33
CA MET A 282 0.73 -10.30 -32.21
C MET A 282 -0.73 -9.85 -32.07
N GLY A 283 -0.99 -8.61 -31.70
CA GLY A 283 -2.35 -8.06 -31.51
C GLY A 283 -3.17 -8.74 -30.42
N VAL A 284 -2.54 -9.25 -29.33
CA VAL A 284 -3.21 -10.15 -28.39
C VAL A 284 -3.32 -9.62 -26.96
N GLY A 285 -2.54 -8.63 -26.60
CA GLY A 285 -2.51 -8.11 -25.21
C GLY A 285 -3.46 -6.94 -25.01
N TYR A 286 -4.40 -7.05 -24.06
CA TYR A 286 -5.15 -5.89 -23.59
C TYR A 286 -4.29 -5.01 -22.71
N TYR A 287 -3.52 -5.62 -21.84
CA TYR A 287 -2.44 -4.99 -21.10
C TYR A 287 -1.30 -6.00 -20.90
N VAL A 288 -0.11 -5.49 -20.78
CA VAL A 288 1.08 -6.22 -20.32
C VAL A 288 1.89 -5.30 -19.43
N ARG A 289 2.29 -5.80 -18.28
CA ARG A 289 3.11 -5.07 -17.30
C ARG A 289 4.16 -6.01 -16.72
N ALA A 290 5.35 -5.50 -16.50
CA ALA A 290 6.36 -6.18 -15.70
C ALA A 290 6.70 -5.29 -14.49
N GLY A 291 6.91 -5.90 -13.34
CA GLY A 291 7.20 -5.21 -12.09
C GLY A 291 8.10 -6.02 -11.17
N ASN A 292 8.84 -5.32 -10.32
CA ASN A 292 9.58 -5.88 -9.21
C ASN A 292 9.06 -5.26 -7.92
N ASP A 293 8.44 -6.07 -7.07
CA ASP A 293 7.91 -5.67 -5.78
C ASP A 293 8.81 -6.22 -4.67
N ALA A 294 9.34 -5.31 -3.86
CA ALA A 294 10.25 -5.64 -2.77
C ALA A 294 9.68 -5.18 -1.43
N TYR A 295 9.59 -6.11 -0.50
CA TYR A 295 9.19 -5.91 0.89
C TYR A 295 10.41 -6.00 1.80
N THR A 296 10.26 -5.71 3.07
CA THR A 296 11.41 -5.66 4.00
C THR A 296 12.03 -7.03 4.31
N ASP A 297 11.43 -8.13 3.90
CA ASP A 297 11.90 -9.50 4.15
C ASP A 297 11.67 -10.49 2.98
N HIS A 298 11.16 -10.05 1.85
CA HIS A 298 10.94 -10.84 0.64
C HIS A 298 10.72 -9.94 -0.56
N GLY A 299 10.60 -10.53 -1.75
CA GLY A 299 10.24 -9.82 -2.97
C GLY A 299 9.85 -10.79 -4.09
N PHE A 300 9.30 -10.25 -5.16
CA PHE A 300 9.00 -10.99 -6.38
C PHE A 300 9.11 -10.09 -7.62
N PHE A 301 9.43 -10.72 -8.73
CA PHE A 301 9.33 -10.14 -10.06
C PHE A 301 8.14 -10.80 -10.76
N GLN A 302 7.30 -10.01 -11.40
CA GLN A 302 6.11 -10.50 -12.07
C GLN A 302 5.91 -9.87 -13.44
N ILE A 303 5.27 -10.63 -14.33
CA ILE A 303 4.69 -10.17 -15.59
C ILE A 303 3.21 -10.48 -15.52
N SER A 304 2.36 -9.46 -15.61
CA SER A 304 0.90 -9.58 -15.60
C SER A 304 0.33 -9.21 -16.95
N VAL A 305 -0.61 -10.04 -17.44
CA VAL A 305 -1.15 -9.94 -18.80
C VAL A 305 -2.65 -10.25 -18.79
N GLY A 306 -3.41 -9.51 -19.64
CA GLY A 306 -4.78 -9.82 -19.97
C GLY A 306 -4.86 -10.20 -21.46
N VAL A 307 -5.39 -11.39 -21.78
CA VAL A 307 -5.39 -11.96 -23.15
C VAL A 307 -6.72 -12.63 -23.48
N ASP A 308 -6.97 -12.85 -24.79
CA ASP A 308 -8.03 -13.72 -25.25
C ASP A 308 -7.87 -15.14 -24.71
N ASN A 309 -8.96 -15.76 -24.27
CA ASN A 309 -8.98 -17.10 -23.68
C ASN A 309 -8.34 -18.18 -24.57
N LYS A 310 -8.40 -18.03 -25.89
CA LYS A 310 -7.87 -19.00 -26.86
C LYS A 310 -6.37 -18.85 -27.13
N ARG A 311 -5.74 -17.77 -26.68
CA ARG A 311 -4.37 -17.42 -27.04
C ARG A 311 -3.38 -17.46 -25.86
N ILE A 312 -3.77 -18.07 -24.74
CA ILE A 312 -2.96 -18.13 -23.51
C ILE A 312 -1.60 -18.80 -23.76
N GLU A 313 -1.61 -19.97 -24.40
CA GLU A 313 -0.37 -20.75 -24.66
C GLU A 313 0.61 -19.99 -25.54
N GLU A 314 0.11 -19.36 -26.60
CA GLU A 314 0.90 -18.54 -27.53
C GLU A 314 1.56 -17.37 -26.78
N VAL A 315 0.82 -16.68 -25.93
CA VAL A 315 1.32 -15.54 -25.16
C VAL A 315 2.33 -15.99 -24.12
N LEU A 316 2.08 -17.08 -23.40
CA LEU A 316 3.06 -17.63 -22.44
C LEU A 316 4.38 -17.99 -23.13
N LYS A 317 4.32 -18.64 -24.30
CA LYS A 317 5.51 -18.96 -25.10
C LYS A 317 6.26 -17.69 -25.51
N ALA A 318 5.57 -16.70 -26.04
CA ALA A 318 6.17 -15.42 -26.44
C ALA A 318 6.88 -14.70 -25.28
N ILE A 319 6.26 -14.68 -24.08
CA ILE A 319 6.87 -14.09 -22.87
C ILE A 319 8.16 -14.82 -22.50
N LEU A 320 8.15 -16.15 -22.50
CA LEU A 320 9.33 -16.96 -22.16
C LEU A 320 10.44 -16.78 -23.19
N GLU A 321 10.11 -16.70 -24.48
CA GLU A 321 11.06 -16.42 -25.55
C GLU A 321 11.72 -15.05 -25.41
N GLU A 322 10.95 -13.99 -25.08
CA GLU A 322 11.50 -12.66 -24.82
C GLU A 322 12.42 -12.63 -23.59
N CYS A 323 12.06 -13.35 -22.52
CA CYS A 323 12.94 -13.51 -21.38
C CYS A 323 14.23 -14.27 -21.73
N GLN A 324 14.14 -15.31 -22.57
CA GLN A 324 15.32 -16.07 -23.02
C GLN A 324 16.25 -15.23 -23.91
N LYS A 325 15.70 -14.41 -24.80
CA LYS A 325 16.48 -13.49 -25.63
C LYS A 325 17.31 -12.53 -24.79
N LEU A 326 16.75 -11.98 -23.70
CA LEU A 326 17.48 -11.11 -22.78
C LEU A 326 18.64 -11.82 -22.08
N LYS A 327 18.50 -13.11 -21.80
CA LYS A 327 19.56 -13.91 -21.20
C LYS A 327 20.72 -14.18 -22.15
N THR A 328 20.44 -14.31 -23.44
CA THR A 328 21.43 -14.74 -24.45
C THR A 328 22.04 -13.59 -25.25
N ALA A 329 21.36 -12.42 -25.29
CA ALA A 329 21.80 -11.25 -26.06
C ALA A 329 22.69 -10.29 -25.29
N GLY A 330 23.18 -10.68 -24.10
CA GLY A 330 23.96 -10.01 -23.07
C GLY A 330 24.83 -8.86 -23.43
#